data_b4e0bc84e32c5bea9ac5f75f867ca3ad
#
_entry.id   b4e0bc84e32c5bea9ac5f75f867ca3ad
#
_cell.length_a   1.000
_cell.length_b   1.000
_cell.length_c   1.000
_cell.angle_alpha   90.00
_cell.angle_beta   90.00
_cell.angle_gamma   90.00
#
_symmetry.space_group_name_H-M   'P 1'
#
loop_
_entity.id
_entity.type
_entity.pdbx_description
1 polymer ?
#
loop_
_entity_poly.entity_id
_entity_poly.type
_entity_poly.pdbx_seq_one_letter_code
_entity_poly.pdbx_strand_id
1 'polypeptide(L)' 'MDTLLLNKDDVHENTPMAELISAIEDAFAAYETGDAQMPAKSYIDLPQYNGDFRSMPAYL' A
#
# COMPACT_ATOMS: atom_id res chain seq x y z
N MET A 1 1.44 -6.90 -22.85
CA MET A 1 0.86 -6.38 -21.61
C MET A 1 1.20 -4.90 -21.48
N ASP A 2 0.19 -4.09 -21.26
CA ASP A 2 0.38 -2.65 -21.09
C ASP A 2 0.62 -2.32 -19.62
N THR A 3 1.47 -1.32 -19.40
CA THR A 3 1.75 -0.82 -18.05
C THR A 3 1.19 0.59 -17.93
N LEU A 4 0.42 0.83 -16.88
CA LEU A 4 -0.13 2.14 -16.59
C LEU A 4 0.81 2.90 -15.68
N LEU A 5 1.23 4.08 -16.11
CA LEU A 5 2.04 5.00 -15.31
C LEU A 5 1.18 6.18 -14.87
N LEU A 6 1.20 6.44 -13.56
CA LEU A 6 0.44 7.56 -12.97
C LEU A 6 1.42 8.56 -12.37
N ASN A 7 1.26 9.83 -12.71
CA ASN A 7 2.03 10.91 -12.09
C ASN A 7 1.30 11.43 -10.83
N LYS A 8 1.88 12.42 -10.18
CA LYS A 8 1.32 13.00 -8.95
C LYS A 8 -0.10 13.53 -9.16
N ASP A 9 -0.33 14.23 -10.26
CA ASP A 9 -1.64 14.82 -10.56
C ASP A 9 -2.68 13.73 -10.84
N ASP A 10 -2.31 12.67 -11.54
CA ASP A 10 -3.20 11.53 -11.80
C ASP A 10 -3.65 10.89 -10.49
N VAL A 11 -2.72 10.68 -9.56
CA VAL A 11 -3.02 10.11 -8.25
C VAL A 11 -3.96 11.05 -7.48
N HIS A 12 -3.65 12.34 -7.47
CA HIS A 12 -4.46 13.33 -6.76
C HIS A 12 -5.88 13.42 -7.29
N GLU A 13 -6.06 13.41 -8.61
CA GLU A 13 -7.37 13.47 -9.25
C GLU A 13 -8.23 12.24 -8.96
N ASN A 14 -7.60 11.07 -8.82
CA ASN A 14 -8.30 9.80 -8.63
C ASN A 14 -8.44 9.38 -7.18
N THR A 15 -8.00 10.21 -6.23
CA THR A 15 -8.10 9.93 -4.80
C THR A 15 -8.73 11.09 -4.05
N PRO A 16 -10.05 11.38 -4.26
CA PRO A 16 -10.73 12.40 -3.46
C PRO A 16 -10.64 12.06 -1.97
N MET A 17 -10.26 13.04 -1.16
CA MET A 17 -9.94 12.81 0.26
C MET A 17 -11.09 12.18 1.03
N ALA A 18 -12.33 12.62 0.81
CA ALA A 18 -13.49 12.08 1.52
C ALA A 18 -13.68 10.57 1.22
N GLU A 19 -13.56 10.18 -0.05
CA GLU A 19 -13.68 8.78 -0.45
C GLU A 19 -12.49 7.95 0.05
N LEU A 20 -11.30 8.55 0.05
CA LEU A 20 -10.10 7.90 0.54
C LEU A 20 -10.20 7.59 2.03
N ILE A 21 -10.67 8.53 2.83
CA ILE A 21 -10.87 8.33 4.27
C ILE A 21 -11.87 7.20 4.52
N SER A 22 -12.97 7.19 3.79
CA SER A 22 -13.99 6.14 3.91
C SER A 22 -13.41 4.77 3.53
N ALA A 23 -12.64 4.69 2.46
CA ALA A 23 -12.00 3.45 2.02
C ALA A 23 -10.99 2.94 3.06
N ILE A 24 -10.23 3.84 3.68
CA ILE A 24 -9.27 3.48 4.72
C ILE A 24 -9.99 2.97 5.98
N GLU A 25 -11.09 3.60 6.37
CA GLU A 25 -11.90 3.13 7.49
C GLU A 25 -12.42 1.71 7.24
N ASP A 26 -12.93 1.45 6.04
CA ASP A 26 -13.40 0.12 5.64
C ASP A 26 -12.26 -0.92 5.67
N ALA A 27 -11.07 -0.51 5.22
CA ALA A 27 -9.90 -1.38 5.22
C ALA A 27 -9.46 -1.73 6.65
N PHE A 28 -9.43 -0.77 7.55
CA PHE A 28 -9.12 -1.02 8.96
C PHE A 28 -10.16 -1.93 9.61
N ALA A 29 -11.44 -1.72 9.32
CA ALA A 29 -12.50 -2.57 9.82
C ALA A 29 -12.35 -4.02 9.31
N ALA A 30 -12.04 -4.19 8.04
CA ALA A 30 -11.78 -5.50 7.45
C ALA A 30 -10.59 -6.20 8.09
N TYR A 31 -9.54 -5.45 8.41
CA TYR A 31 -8.37 -6.00 9.11
C TYR A 31 -8.75 -6.47 10.52
N GLU A 32 -9.54 -5.71 11.24
CA GLU A 32 -9.98 -6.04 12.60
C GLU A 32 -10.85 -7.29 12.62
N THR A 33 -11.70 -7.48 11.62
CA THR A 33 -12.60 -8.65 11.55
C THR A 33 -11.93 -9.88 10.93
N GLY A 34 -10.70 -9.78 10.45
CA GLY A 34 -9.98 -10.89 9.83
C GLY A 34 -10.24 -11.06 8.34
N ASP A 35 -10.96 -10.12 7.71
CA ASP A 35 -11.25 -10.17 6.27
C ASP A 35 -10.10 -9.61 5.43
N ALA A 36 -9.07 -9.06 6.07
CA ALA A 36 -7.88 -8.56 5.41
C ALA A 36 -6.64 -9.16 6.06
N GLN A 37 -5.57 -9.27 5.29
CA GLN A 37 -4.30 -9.82 5.78
C GLN A 37 -3.18 -8.83 5.49
N MET A 38 -2.34 -8.60 6.49
CA MET A 38 -1.16 -7.76 6.34
C MET A 38 0.00 -8.40 7.09
N PRO A 39 0.72 -9.34 6.46
CA PRO A 39 1.87 -10.00 7.08
C PRO A 39 2.97 -8.99 7.44
N ALA A 40 3.88 -9.41 8.32
CA ALA A 40 5.03 -8.60 8.69
C ALA A 40 5.89 -8.26 7.49
N LYS A 41 6.54 -7.10 7.52
CA LYS A 41 7.50 -6.70 6.49
C LYS A 41 8.67 -7.68 6.47
N SER A 42 9.20 -7.93 5.28
CA SER A 42 10.49 -8.62 5.13
C SER A 42 11.52 -7.66 4.55
N TYR A 43 12.78 -7.87 4.91
CA TYR A 43 13.88 -6.99 4.55
C TYR A 43 15.02 -7.79 3.96
N ILE A 44 15.67 -7.20 2.95
CA ILE A 44 16.99 -7.65 2.48
C ILE A 44 17.91 -6.45 2.69
N ASP A 45 18.82 -6.56 3.65
CA ASP A 45 19.76 -5.48 3.97
C ASP A 45 20.98 -5.54 3.06
N LEU A 46 21.37 -4.38 2.55
CA LEU A 46 22.53 -4.22 1.67
C LEU A 46 23.47 -3.20 2.32
N PRO A 47 24.19 -3.59 3.40
CA PRO A 47 25.00 -2.64 4.17
C PRO A 47 26.10 -1.98 3.35
N GLN A 48 26.68 -2.66 2.36
CA GLN A 48 27.71 -2.08 1.50
C GLN A 48 27.19 -0.95 0.60
N TYR A 49 25.88 -0.86 0.42
CA TYR A 49 25.25 0.19 -0.35
C TYR A 49 24.41 1.14 0.50
N ASN A 50 24.42 0.96 1.81
CA ASN A 50 23.63 1.73 2.77
C ASN A 50 22.15 1.79 2.39
N GLY A 51 21.60 0.64 2.02
CA GLY A 51 20.22 0.52 1.58
C GLY A 51 19.62 -0.84 1.88
N ASP A 52 18.36 -1.00 1.48
CA ASP A 52 17.67 -2.28 1.64
C ASP A 52 16.56 -2.43 0.60
N PHE A 53 16.10 -3.66 0.46
CA PHE A 53 14.83 -3.97 -0.20
C PHE A 53 13.83 -4.41 0.84
N ARG A 54 12.58 -3.99 0.68
CA ARG A 54 11.49 -4.31 1.61
C ARG A 54 10.29 -4.86 0.87
N SER A 55 9.64 -5.85 1.48
CA SER A 55 8.34 -6.35 1.03
C SER A 55 7.30 -5.99 2.08
N MET A 56 6.22 -5.33 1.66
CA MET A 56 5.14 -4.88 2.53
C MET A 56 3.81 -5.34 1.94
N PRO A 57 3.53 -6.66 2.01
CA PRO A 57 2.34 -7.20 1.37
C PRO A 57 1.07 -6.94 2.17
N ALA A 58 -0.05 -6.88 1.47
CA ALA A 58 -1.38 -6.83 2.08
C ALA A 58 -2.38 -7.45 1.12
N TYR A 59 -3.48 -7.98 1.68
CA TYR A 59 -4.59 -8.53 0.93
C TYR A 59 -5.90 -8.09 1.58
N LEU A 60 -6.80 -7.61 0.75
CA LEU A 60 -8.12 -7.15 1.19
C LEU A 60 -9.21 -7.90 0.47
#